data_97118a6501080d6636f1e019894e3060
#
_entry.id   97118a6501080d6636f1e019894e3060
#
_cell.length_a   1.000
_cell.length_b   1.000
_cell.length_c   1.000
_cell.angle_alpha   90.00
_cell.angle_beta   90.00
_cell.angle_gamma   90.00
#
_symmetry.space_group_name_H-M   'P 1'
#
loop_
_entity.id
_entity.type
_entity.pdbx_description
1 polymer ?
#
loop_
_entity_poly.entity_id
_entity_poly.type
_entity_poly.pdbx_seq_one_letter_code
_entity_poly.pdbx_strand_id
1 'polypeptide(L)'
;WRKVFNEYNPPAFAVAEAWVNPDRQHLYASTEELGQVFNFEFAKKDWIRDDMHLAIEEGLESAERSGSSATWVMSNHDVPRHASRYGLPQVPASSHHQLAKDWLLRDGTTYEENRELGAKRARAAILMELALPGSTYIYQGEELGLPEVADIPWDELEDPTAFNSVREQIEKGRDGCRVPLPWVAADAPKLDDPDDEFGHD
;
A
#
# COMPACT_ATOMS: atom_id res chain seq x y z
N TRP A 1 8.23 -10.53 23.08
CA TRP A 1 7.19 -11.19 22.28
C TRP A 1 7.55 -12.64 22.00
N ARG A 2 8.77 -12.97 21.57
CA ARG A 2 9.18 -14.33 21.18
C ARG A 2 8.87 -15.39 22.24
N LYS A 3 9.08 -15.07 23.54
CA LYS A 3 8.76 -16.01 24.63
C LYS A 3 7.28 -16.37 24.63
N VAL A 4 6.41 -15.38 24.43
CA VAL A 4 4.96 -15.60 24.37
C VAL A 4 4.58 -16.37 23.10
N PHE A 5 5.16 -16.03 21.96
CA PHE A 5 4.90 -16.75 20.71
C PHE A 5 5.27 -18.23 20.77
N ASN A 6 6.33 -18.57 21.52
CA ASN A 6 6.77 -19.95 21.69
C ASN A 6 5.88 -20.78 22.64
N GLU A 7 4.93 -20.16 23.32
CA GLU A 7 3.92 -20.88 24.13
C GLU A 7 2.84 -21.53 23.26
N TYR A 8 2.74 -21.16 21.98
CA TYR A 8 1.78 -21.71 21.03
C TYR A 8 2.37 -22.86 20.23
N ASN A 9 1.51 -23.74 19.72
CA ASN A 9 1.90 -24.86 18.85
C ASN A 9 1.02 -24.93 17.59
N PRO A 10 1.52 -24.57 16.41
CA PRO A 10 2.88 -24.09 16.15
C PRO A 10 3.16 -22.72 16.79
N PRO A 11 4.44 -22.35 16.99
CA PRO A 11 4.78 -21.03 17.52
C PRO A 11 4.16 -19.90 16.70
N ALA A 12 3.59 -18.91 17.37
CA ALA A 12 3.06 -17.73 16.73
C ALA A 12 4.18 -16.81 16.21
N PHE A 13 3.83 -15.90 15.33
CA PHE A 13 4.72 -14.85 14.81
C PHE A 13 3.94 -13.55 14.64
N ALA A 14 4.67 -12.47 14.42
CA ALA A 14 4.09 -11.18 14.07
C ALA A 14 4.90 -10.53 12.94
N VAL A 15 4.30 -9.55 12.28
CA VAL A 15 5.00 -8.72 11.30
C VAL A 15 5.31 -7.37 11.93
N ALA A 16 6.56 -6.92 11.81
CA ALA A 16 6.98 -5.60 12.29
C ALA A 16 6.63 -4.53 11.25
N GLU A 17 6.01 -3.45 11.70
CA GLU A 17 5.95 -2.20 10.97
C GLU A 17 7.15 -1.34 11.37
N ALA A 18 8.28 -1.55 10.68
CA ALA A 18 9.54 -0.92 11.00
C ALA A 18 10.08 -0.13 9.80
N TRP A 19 10.00 1.18 9.88
CA TRP A 19 10.55 2.12 8.90
C TRP A 19 12.06 2.30 9.15
N VAL A 20 12.82 1.26 8.88
CA VAL A 20 14.28 1.21 9.06
C VAL A 20 14.97 0.90 7.75
N ASN A 21 16.25 1.23 7.65
CA ASN A 21 17.03 0.85 6.48
C ASN A 21 16.98 -0.67 6.23
N PRO A 22 16.97 -1.12 4.97
CA PRO A 22 16.88 -2.55 4.62
C PRO A 22 17.92 -3.43 5.32
N ASP A 23 19.13 -2.91 5.50
CA ASP A 23 20.24 -3.60 6.20
C ASP A 23 19.96 -3.87 7.69
N ARG A 24 18.98 -3.18 8.28
CA ARG A 24 18.58 -3.33 9.69
C ARG A 24 17.27 -4.10 9.87
N GLN A 25 16.55 -4.40 8.82
CA GLN A 25 15.24 -5.09 8.90
C GLN A 25 15.38 -6.48 9.53
N HIS A 26 16.49 -7.16 9.28
CA HIS A 26 16.78 -8.47 9.87
C HIS A 26 16.78 -8.48 11.41
N LEU A 27 17.03 -7.33 12.05
CA LEU A 27 17.00 -7.21 13.52
C LEU A 27 15.58 -7.35 14.10
N TYR A 28 14.55 -7.15 13.27
CA TYR A 28 13.13 -7.26 13.67
C TYR A 28 12.50 -8.55 13.14
N ALA A 29 12.97 -9.02 12.00
CA ALA A 29 12.39 -10.15 11.26
C ALA A 29 12.89 -11.51 11.70
N SER A 30 13.99 -11.60 12.47
CA SER A 30 14.61 -12.87 12.81
C SER A 30 13.66 -13.81 13.57
N THR A 31 13.98 -15.11 13.56
CA THR A 31 13.24 -16.14 14.30
C THR A 31 13.29 -15.95 15.82
N GLU A 32 14.25 -15.19 16.31
CA GLU A 32 14.40 -14.83 17.73
C GLU A 32 13.58 -13.58 18.10
N GLU A 33 13.04 -12.88 17.09
CA GLU A 33 12.27 -11.65 17.25
C GLU A 33 10.82 -11.85 16.78
N LEU A 34 10.27 -10.95 15.96
CA LEU A 34 8.87 -11.00 15.54
C LEU A 34 8.61 -12.07 14.47
N GLY A 35 9.57 -12.35 13.63
CA GLY A 35 9.50 -13.36 12.57
C GLY A 35 9.33 -12.78 11.17
N GLN A 36 8.77 -11.60 11.03
CA GLN A 36 8.61 -10.89 9.74
C GLN A 36 8.71 -9.37 9.93
N VAL A 37 9.01 -8.67 8.84
CA VAL A 37 8.97 -7.20 8.75
C VAL A 37 8.42 -6.80 7.38
N PHE A 38 7.61 -5.75 7.31
CA PHE A 38 7.09 -5.26 6.03
C PHE A 38 8.18 -4.73 5.11
N ASN A 39 8.13 -5.14 3.84
CA ASN A 39 8.99 -4.60 2.79
C ASN A 39 8.37 -3.32 2.20
N PHE A 40 8.55 -2.20 2.89
CA PHE A 40 8.05 -0.91 2.42
C PHE A 40 8.79 -0.38 1.18
N GLU A 41 10.00 -0.84 0.90
CA GLU A 41 10.69 -0.47 -0.32
C GLU A 41 9.95 -1.01 -1.55
N PHE A 42 9.44 -2.23 -1.50
CA PHE A 42 8.62 -2.79 -2.55
C PHE A 42 7.30 -2.01 -2.73
N ALA A 43 6.62 -1.68 -1.63
CA ALA A 43 5.35 -0.93 -1.64
C ALA A 43 5.47 0.44 -2.33
N LYS A 44 6.64 1.07 -2.28
CA LYS A 44 6.86 2.41 -2.85
C LYS A 44 7.25 2.41 -4.33
N LYS A 45 7.58 1.25 -4.93
CA LYS A 45 8.05 1.20 -6.31
C LYS A 45 6.92 1.50 -7.29
N ASP A 46 7.26 2.25 -8.32
CA ASP A 46 6.41 2.45 -9.48
C ASP A 46 6.55 1.28 -10.46
N TRP A 47 5.76 1.28 -11.54
CA TRP A 47 5.77 0.19 -12.53
C TRP A 47 7.01 0.26 -13.43
N ILE A 48 8.19 0.14 -12.83
CA ILE A 48 9.50 0.17 -13.47
C ILE A 48 10.20 -1.15 -13.19
N ARG A 49 10.54 -1.87 -14.26
CA ARG A 49 11.13 -3.22 -14.17
C ARG A 49 12.35 -3.27 -13.24
N ASP A 50 13.30 -2.39 -13.45
CA ASP A 50 14.58 -2.46 -12.75
C ASP A 50 14.44 -2.06 -11.27
N ASP A 51 13.55 -1.10 -10.97
CA ASP A 51 13.25 -0.68 -9.60
C ASP A 51 12.53 -1.79 -8.82
N MET A 52 11.56 -2.46 -9.46
CA MET A 52 10.87 -3.62 -8.86
C MET A 52 11.80 -4.81 -8.67
N HIS A 53 12.63 -5.10 -9.66
CA HIS A 53 13.60 -6.20 -9.59
C HIS A 53 14.55 -5.98 -8.41
N LEU A 54 15.11 -4.78 -8.27
CA LEU A 54 15.99 -4.46 -7.15
C LEU A 54 15.28 -4.63 -5.80
N ALA A 55 14.05 -4.14 -5.66
CA ALA A 55 13.31 -4.27 -4.41
C ALA A 55 12.97 -5.73 -4.06
N ILE A 56 12.76 -6.58 -5.07
CA ILE A 56 12.56 -8.02 -4.88
C ILE A 56 13.85 -8.67 -4.42
N GLU A 57 14.99 -8.40 -5.08
CA GLU A 57 16.29 -8.94 -4.70
C GLU A 57 16.65 -8.56 -3.25
N GLU A 58 16.56 -7.27 -2.90
CA GLU A 58 16.82 -6.77 -1.55
C GLU A 58 15.92 -7.42 -0.50
N GLY A 59 14.63 -7.62 -0.83
CA GLY A 59 13.67 -8.29 0.05
C GLY A 59 14.01 -9.76 0.31
N LEU A 60 14.41 -10.50 -0.73
CA LEU A 60 14.81 -11.88 -0.63
C LEU A 60 16.13 -12.03 0.16
N GLU A 61 17.13 -11.19 -0.12
CA GLU A 61 18.38 -11.16 0.62
C GLU A 61 18.18 -10.82 2.11
N SER A 62 17.27 -9.89 2.41
CA SER A 62 16.94 -9.53 3.79
C SER A 62 16.28 -10.70 4.53
N ALA A 63 15.39 -11.42 3.88
CA ALA A 63 14.75 -12.62 4.44
C ALA A 63 15.77 -13.73 4.68
N GLU A 64 16.69 -13.98 3.74
CA GLU A 64 17.76 -14.96 3.90
C GLU A 64 18.67 -14.61 5.08
N ARG A 65 19.11 -13.36 5.18
CA ARG A 65 19.98 -12.89 6.30
C ARG A 65 19.32 -13.03 7.66
N SER A 66 18.01 -12.84 7.74
CA SER A 66 17.25 -12.95 9.00
C SER A 66 16.83 -14.38 9.32
N GLY A 67 16.92 -15.30 8.37
CA GLY A 67 16.35 -16.65 8.48
C GLY A 67 14.83 -16.63 8.57
N SER A 68 14.20 -15.57 8.05
CA SER A 68 12.76 -15.35 8.08
C SER A 68 12.13 -15.47 6.70
N SER A 69 10.83 -15.25 6.63
CA SER A 69 10.06 -15.18 5.37
C SER A 69 10.00 -13.74 4.87
N ALA A 70 10.19 -13.52 3.57
CA ALA A 70 9.96 -12.24 2.95
C ALA A 70 8.49 -11.83 3.06
N THR A 71 8.22 -10.54 3.02
CA THR A 71 6.88 -9.98 2.96
C THR A 71 6.72 -9.11 1.73
N TRP A 72 5.57 -9.19 1.10
CA TRP A 72 5.25 -8.45 -0.12
C TRP A 72 3.97 -7.67 0.09
N VAL A 73 3.99 -6.39 -0.27
CA VAL A 73 2.86 -5.49 -0.13
C VAL A 73 2.96 -4.39 -1.19
N MET A 74 1.92 -4.19 -1.99
CA MET A 74 1.87 -3.16 -3.06
C MET A 74 1.18 -1.88 -2.61
N SER A 75 0.18 -1.99 -1.76
CA SER A 75 -0.54 -0.86 -1.17
C SER A 75 -0.80 -1.10 0.31
N ASN A 76 -0.92 -0.02 1.04
CA ASN A 76 -1.37 -0.01 2.42
C ASN A 76 -2.07 1.32 2.72
N HIS A 77 -2.37 1.57 3.98
CA HIS A 77 -3.02 2.80 4.44
C HIS A 77 -2.07 4.02 4.50
N ASP A 78 -0.82 3.89 4.07
CA ASP A 78 0.20 4.96 4.13
C ASP A 78 0.75 5.37 2.77
N VAL A 79 0.45 4.62 1.71
CA VAL A 79 0.90 4.92 0.35
C VAL A 79 -0.28 5.01 -0.61
N PRO A 80 -0.23 5.87 -1.61
CA PRO A 80 -1.26 5.93 -2.64
C PRO A 80 -1.47 4.59 -3.31
N ARG A 81 -2.72 4.23 -3.60
CA ARG A 81 -3.08 2.95 -4.21
C ARG A 81 -2.33 2.71 -5.51
N HIS A 82 -1.73 1.54 -5.65
CA HIS A 82 -0.90 1.23 -6.81
C HIS A 82 -1.71 1.20 -8.12
N ALA A 83 -3.02 0.95 -8.08
CA ALA A 83 -3.88 1.02 -9.26
C ALA A 83 -3.82 2.42 -9.91
N SER A 84 -3.86 3.50 -9.12
CA SER A 84 -3.67 4.86 -9.62
C SER A 84 -2.21 5.16 -9.92
N ARG A 85 -1.27 4.83 -9.02
CA ARG A 85 0.17 5.08 -9.24
C ARG A 85 0.65 4.52 -10.57
N TYR A 86 0.22 3.31 -10.93
CA TYR A 86 0.62 2.65 -12.18
C TYR A 86 -0.12 3.18 -13.40
N GLY A 87 -1.19 3.96 -13.21
CA GLY A 87 -1.88 4.71 -14.26
C GLY A 87 -1.26 6.07 -14.57
N LEU A 88 -0.45 6.61 -13.65
CA LEU A 88 0.29 7.84 -13.84
C LEU A 88 1.52 7.64 -14.74
N PRO A 89 2.18 8.72 -15.22
CA PRO A 89 3.46 8.60 -15.91
C PRO A 89 4.49 7.85 -15.06
N GLN A 90 5.21 6.91 -15.66
CA GLN A 90 6.23 6.12 -14.99
C GLN A 90 7.60 6.68 -15.34
N VAL A 91 8.32 7.19 -14.34
CA VAL A 91 9.63 7.81 -14.52
C VAL A 91 10.70 7.01 -13.77
N PRO A 92 11.65 6.37 -14.46
CA PRO A 92 12.73 5.64 -13.83
C PRO A 92 13.53 6.52 -12.87
N ALA A 93 13.94 5.95 -11.74
CA ALA A 93 14.70 6.64 -10.71
C ALA A 93 14.03 7.90 -10.14
N SER A 94 12.73 8.10 -10.36
CA SER A 94 11.98 9.09 -9.60
C SER A 94 11.96 8.68 -8.13
N SER A 95 11.93 9.68 -7.25
CA SER A 95 11.80 9.41 -5.82
C SER A 95 10.44 8.72 -5.56
N HIS A 96 10.48 7.46 -5.25
CA HIS A 96 9.42 6.59 -4.76
C HIS A 96 8.03 7.25 -4.64
N HIS A 97 7.12 6.96 -5.55
CA HIS A 97 5.74 7.47 -5.61
C HIS A 97 5.59 9.01 -5.49
N GLN A 98 6.65 9.79 -5.74
CA GLN A 98 6.59 11.25 -5.65
C GLN A 98 5.59 11.84 -6.64
N LEU A 99 5.51 11.30 -7.86
CA LEU A 99 4.51 11.72 -8.85
C LEU A 99 3.08 11.56 -8.33
N ALA A 100 2.79 10.47 -7.61
CA ALA A 100 1.48 10.27 -7.02
C ALA A 100 1.20 11.28 -5.90
N LYS A 101 2.18 11.62 -5.08
CA LYS A 101 2.05 12.66 -4.05
C LYS A 101 1.79 14.03 -4.67
N ASP A 102 2.53 14.40 -5.71
CA ASP A 102 2.34 15.67 -6.43
C ASP A 102 0.97 15.72 -7.12
N TRP A 103 0.51 14.59 -7.65
CA TRP A 103 -0.80 14.44 -8.25
C TRP A 103 -1.93 14.60 -7.21
N LEU A 104 -1.80 13.97 -6.05
CA LEU A 104 -2.73 14.12 -4.93
C LEU A 104 -2.79 15.58 -4.45
N LEU A 105 -1.63 16.23 -4.28
CA LEU A 105 -1.53 17.61 -3.82
C LEU A 105 -2.27 18.59 -4.73
N ARG A 106 -2.52 18.23 -5.98
CA ARG A 106 -3.22 19.01 -7.00
C ARG A 106 -4.57 18.40 -7.39
N ASP A 107 -5.21 17.71 -6.46
CA ASP A 107 -6.58 17.16 -6.62
C ASP A 107 -6.70 16.28 -7.89
N GLY A 108 -5.66 15.52 -8.21
CA GLY A 108 -5.65 14.62 -9.36
C GLY A 108 -5.46 15.30 -10.73
N THR A 109 -5.10 16.59 -10.78
CA THR A 109 -5.09 17.37 -12.04
C THR A 109 -3.70 17.56 -12.67
N THR A 110 -2.61 17.32 -11.96
CA THR A 110 -1.25 17.60 -12.46
C THR A 110 -0.83 16.67 -13.61
N TYR A 111 -1.25 15.41 -13.54
CA TYR A 111 -0.93 14.37 -14.52
C TYR A 111 -2.21 13.67 -14.96
N GLU A 112 -2.24 13.21 -16.21
CA GLU A 112 -3.34 12.39 -16.69
C GLU A 112 -3.20 10.95 -16.14
N GLU A 113 -4.19 10.51 -15.37
CA GLU A 113 -4.30 9.14 -14.92
C GLU A 113 -4.96 8.27 -15.98
N ASN A 114 -4.24 7.28 -16.48
CA ASN A 114 -4.82 6.24 -17.33
C ASN A 114 -5.31 5.07 -16.47
N ARG A 115 -6.56 5.16 -15.99
CA ARG A 115 -7.16 4.17 -15.09
C ARG A 115 -7.20 2.76 -15.67
N GLU A 116 -7.48 2.62 -16.97
CA GLU A 116 -7.51 1.31 -17.63
C GLU A 116 -6.12 0.65 -17.63
N LEU A 117 -5.09 1.41 -17.97
CA LEU A 117 -3.72 0.92 -17.93
C LEU A 117 -3.25 0.65 -16.51
N GLY A 118 -3.59 1.53 -15.57
CA GLY A 118 -3.29 1.38 -14.15
C GLY A 118 -3.86 0.09 -13.58
N ALA A 119 -5.12 -0.18 -13.83
CA ALA A 119 -5.79 -1.41 -13.42
C ALA A 119 -5.14 -2.68 -14.04
N LYS A 120 -4.76 -2.64 -15.33
CA LYS A 120 -4.05 -3.75 -15.97
C LYS A 120 -2.69 -4.02 -15.33
N ARG A 121 -1.93 -2.95 -15.05
CA ARG A 121 -0.63 -3.05 -14.38
C ARG A 121 -0.78 -3.52 -12.94
N ALA A 122 -1.75 -2.99 -12.21
CA ALA A 122 -2.04 -3.41 -10.84
C ALA A 122 -2.35 -4.91 -10.77
N ARG A 123 -3.20 -5.41 -11.67
CA ARG A 123 -3.50 -6.84 -11.77
C ARG A 123 -2.27 -7.69 -12.08
N ALA A 124 -1.40 -7.24 -12.97
CA ALA A 124 -0.14 -7.93 -13.27
C ALA A 124 0.81 -7.91 -12.05
N ALA A 125 0.86 -6.80 -11.32
CA ALA A 125 1.66 -6.66 -10.12
C ALA A 125 1.21 -7.62 -9.01
N ILE A 126 -0.09 -7.74 -8.76
CA ILE A 126 -0.61 -8.70 -7.77
C ILE A 126 -0.31 -10.14 -8.18
N LEU A 127 -0.39 -10.49 -9.46
CA LEU A 127 -0.01 -11.82 -9.92
C LEU A 127 1.49 -12.10 -9.69
N MET A 128 2.34 -11.09 -9.89
CA MET A 128 3.77 -11.20 -9.57
C MET A 128 3.98 -11.35 -8.06
N GLU A 129 3.35 -10.52 -7.25
CA GLU A 129 3.44 -10.55 -5.79
C GLU A 129 3.03 -11.92 -5.22
N LEU A 130 1.92 -12.48 -5.69
CA LEU A 130 1.44 -13.81 -5.30
C LEU A 130 2.36 -14.95 -5.73
N ALA A 131 3.21 -14.73 -6.75
CA ALA A 131 4.17 -15.72 -7.22
C ALA A 131 5.53 -15.66 -6.49
N LEU A 132 5.78 -14.62 -5.71
CA LEU A 132 7.02 -14.48 -4.95
C LEU A 132 7.00 -15.36 -3.69
N PRO A 133 8.16 -15.90 -3.28
CA PRO A 133 8.24 -16.69 -2.05
C PRO A 133 8.09 -15.77 -0.83
N GLY A 134 7.22 -16.15 0.10
CA GLY A 134 6.99 -15.38 1.32
C GLY A 134 5.51 -15.16 1.63
N SER A 135 5.23 -14.11 2.37
CA SER A 135 3.88 -13.72 2.76
C SER A 135 3.42 -12.51 1.96
N THR A 136 2.28 -12.64 1.31
CA THR A 136 1.63 -11.56 0.56
C THR A 136 0.58 -10.88 1.43
N TYR A 137 0.59 -9.55 1.44
CA TYR A 137 -0.37 -8.71 2.15
C TYR A 137 -1.17 -7.89 1.15
N ILE A 138 -2.44 -8.23 1.01
CA ILE A 138 -3.37 -7.52 0.12
C ILE A 138 -4.11 -6.46 0.94
N TYR A 139 -3.96 -5.20 0.55
CA TYR A 139 -4.69 -4.11 1.18
C TYR A 139 -6.15 -4.12 0.72
N GLN A 140 -7.07 -3.92 1.64
CA GLN A 140 -8.50 -3.88 1.36
C GLN A 140 -8.83 -2.93 0.19
N GLY A 141 -9.61 -3.43 -0.78
CA GLY A 141 -9.94 -2.73 -2.01
C GLY A 141 -9.00 -3.01 -3.19
N GLU A 142 -7.83 -3.62 -2.98
CA GLU A 142 -6.98 -4.06 -4.09
C GLU A 142 -7.64 -5.16 -4.92
N GLU A 143 -8.36 -6.06 -4.28
CA GLU A 143 -9.13 -7.13 -4.91
C GLU A 143 -10.21 -6.60 -5.86
N LEU A 144 -10.66 -5.36 -5.63
CA LEU A 144 -11.61 -4.65 -6.49
C LEU A 144 -10.90 -3.77 -7.52
N GLY A 145 -9.58 -3.61 -7.42
CA GLY A 145 -8.81 -2.68 -8.25
C GLY A 145 -9.13 -1.22 -7.97
N LEU A 146 -9.51 -0.89 -6.73
CA LEU A 146 -9.90 0.48 -6.36
C LEU A 146 -8.78 1.48 -6.65
N PRO A 147 -9.09 2.59 -7.32
CA PRO A 147 -8.16 3.70 -7.49
C PRO A 147 -8.01 4.51 -6.21
N GLU A 148 -7.04 5.38 -6.21
CA GLU A 148 -6.90 6.45 -5.22
C GLU A 148 -7.96 7.52 -5.43
N VAL A 149 -8.48 8.11 -4.36
CA VAL A 149 -9.37 9.27 -4.42
C VAL A 149 -8.54 10.53 -4.19
N ALA A 150 -8.26 11.25 -5.28
CA ALA A 150 -7.35 12.39 -5.24
C ALA A 150 -8.04 13.73 -4.95
N ASP A 151 -9.33 13.83 -5.16
CA ASP A 151 -10.11 15.06 -5.19
C ASP A 151 -10.94 15.31 -3.93
N ILE A 152 -10.64 14.63 -2.83
CA ILE A 152 -11.26 14.93 -1.52
C ILE A 152 -10.98 16.39 -1.18
N PRO A 153 -12.03 17.20 -0.90
CA PRO A 153 -11.87 18.59 -0.50
C PRO A 153 -10.99 18.76 0.73
N TRP A 154 -10.18 19.82 0.78
CA TRP A 154 -9.22 20.04 1.87
C TRP A 154 -9.87 20.18 3.26
N ASP A 155 -11.08 20.68 3.32
CA ASP A 155 -11.88 20.83 4.54
C ASP A 155 -12.57 19.53 4.99
N GLU A 156 -12.53 18.49 4.16
CA GLU A 156 -13.05 17.16 4.47
C GLU A 156 -11.94 16.16 4.79
N LEU A 157 -10.67 16.58 4.73
CA LEU A 157 -9.54 15.70 5.07
C LEU A 157 -9.44 15.50 6.58
N GLU A 158 -9.20 14.27 7.00
CA GLU A 158 -9.08 13.89 8.42
C GLU A 158 -7.66 13.46 8.82
N ASP A 159 -6.76 13.18 7.85
CA ASP A 159 -5.39 12.80 8.15
C ASP A 159 -4.63 13.97 8.82
N PRO A 160 -4.02 13.75 10.01
CA PRO A 160 -3.18 14.75 10.67
C PRO A 160 -2.06 15.32 9.78
N THR A 161 -1.57 14.57 8.81
CA THR A 161 -0.58 15.02 7.84
C THR A 161 -1.12 16.18 6.99
N ALA A 162 -2.37 16.09 6.55
CA ALA A 162 -3.04 17.15 5.80
C ALA A 162 -3.22 18.42 6.67
N PHE A 163 -3.67 18.27 7.92
CA PHE A 163 -3.85 19.39 8.85
C PHE A 163 -2.53 20.12 9.13
N ASN A 164 -1.46 19.39 9.34
CA ASN A 164 -0.15 19.97 9.59
C ASN A 164 0.41 20.70 8.36
N SER A 165 0.00 20.31 7.16
CA SER A 165 0.48 20.89 5.90
C SER A 165 -0.51 21.89 5.28
N VAL A 166 -1.71 22.07 5.85
CA VAL A 166 -2.79 22.87 5.25
C VAL A 166 -2.38 24.31 4.88
N ARG A 167 -1.52 24.92 5.68
CA ARG A 167 -1.03 26.30 5.45
C ARG A 167 -0.02 26.38 4.31
N GLU A 168 0.77 25.33 4.14
CA GLU A 168 1.88 25.28 3.19
C GLU A 168 1.55 24.40 1.99
N GLN A 169 0.45 23.62 2.07
CA GLN A 169 0.02 22.66 1.05
C GLN A 169 1.16 21.77 0.55
N ILE A 170 1.92 21.21 1.50
CA ILE A 170 3.08 20.37 1.21
C ILE A 170 2.66 18.93 0.96
N GLU A 171 1.62 18.46 1.65
CA GLU A 171 1.14 17.08 1.58
C GLU A 171 -0.38 17.02 1.83
N LYS A 172 -1.09 16.25 1.01
CA LYS A 172 -2.57 16.11 1.13
C LYS A 172 -2.98 15.01 2.11
N GLY A 173 -2.02 14.25 2.61
CA GLY A 173 -2.29 13.15 3.53
C GLY A 173 -2.64 11.85 2.82
N ARG A 174 -3.33 10.96 3.54
CA ARG A 174 -3.56 9.57 3.16
C ARG A 174 -5.05 9.20 3.06
N ASP A 175 -5.94 10.17 3.19
CA ASP A 175 -7.39 9.90 3.19
C ASP A 175 -7.85 9.24 1.89
N GLY A 176 -7.23 9.59 0.76
CA GLY A 176 -7.58 9.02 -0.55
C GLY A 176 -7.42 7.51 -0.67
N CYS A 177 -6.51 6.89 0.08
CA CYS A 177 -6.39 5.43 0.14
C CYS A 177 -7.21 4.80 1.29
N ARG A 178 -7.88 5.60 2.12
CA ARG A 178 -8.63 5.18 3.31
C ARG A 178 -10.14 5.37 3.18
N VAL A 179 -10.63 5.65 1.98
CA VAL A 179 -12.06 5.84 1.71
C VAL A 179 -12.87 4.59 2.05
N PRO A 180 -14.17 4.74 2.36
CA PRO A 180 -15.08 3.61 2.54
C PRO A 180 -15.08 2.67 1.34
N LEU A 181 -15.20 1.37 1.60
CA LEU A 181 -15.23 0.36 0.55
C LEU A 181 -16.64 0.16 0.01
N PRO A 182 -16.80 -0.02 -1.31
CA PRO A 182 -18.09 -0.40 -1.88
C PRO A 182 -18.40 -1.86 -1.52
N TRP A 183 -19.40 -2.09 -0.70
CA TRP A 183 -19.85 -3.44 -0.30
C TRP A 183 -20.87 -4.04 -1.26
N VAL A 184 -21.43 -3.21 -2.13
CA VAL A 184 -22.42 -3.61 -3.13
C VAL A 184 -22.03 -3.04 -4.49
N ALA A 185 -22.47 -3.70 -5.58
CA ALA A 185 -22.27 -3.16 -6.92
C ALA A 185 -23.09 -1.86 -7.10
N ALA A 186 -22.55 -0.91 -7.88
CA ALA A 186 -23.21 0.38 -8.10
C ALA A 186 -24.61 0.27 -8.72
N ASP A 187 -24.92 -0.85 -9.39
CA ASP A 187 -26.21 -1.17 -9.99
C ASP A 187 -27.04 -2.13 -9.12
N ALA A 188 -26.59 -2.45 -7.92
CA ALA A 188 -27.34 -3.27 -7.01
C ALA A 188 -28.65 -2.58 -6.60
N PRO A 189 -29.78 -3.33 -6.49
CA PRO A 189 -31.00 -2.76 -5.98
C PRO A 189 -30.76 -2.18 -4.58
N LYS A 190 -31.18 -0.95 -4.36
CA LYS A 190 -31.16 -0.36 -3.01
C LYS A 190 -32.03 -1.28 -2.12
N LEU A 191 -31.42 -1.80 -1.05
CA LEU A 191 -32.19 -2.44 -0.01
C LEU A 191 -32.96 -1.33 0.70
N ASP A 192 -34.30 -1.44 0.75
CA ASP A 192 -35.14 -0.59 1.58
C ASP A 192 -34.92 -0.96 3.06
N ASP A 193 -33.74 -0.66 3.58
CA ASP A 193 -33.41 -0.80 4.99
C ASP A 193 -33.51 0.57 5.64
N PRO A 194 -34.54 0.83 6.45
CA PRO A 194 -34.71 2.13 7.11
C PRO A 194 -33.63 2.42 8.17
N ASP A 195 -32.80 1.42 8.53
CA ASP A 195 -31.71 1.51 9.48
C ASP A 195 -30.32 1.54 8.80
N ASP A 196 -30.24 1.68 7.49
CA ASP A 196 -29.00 1.80 6.74
C ASP A 196 -28.30 3.13 7.02
N GLU A 197 -27.55 3.19 8.13
CA GLU A 197 -26.73 4.34 8.51
C GLU A 197 -25.50 4.53 7.57
N PHE A 198 -25.23 3.57 6.68
CA PHE A 198 -24.10 3.61 5.74
C PHE A 198 -24.53 3.96 4.32
N GLY A 199 -25.48 4.84 4.20
CA GLY A 199 -26.07 5.39 2.99
C GLY A 199 -25.41 5.02 1.66
N HIS A 200 -26.19 4.42 0.79
CA HIS A 200 -25.81 4.11 -0.60
C HIS A 200 -25.88 5.35 -1.52
N ASP A 201 -25.43 6.54 -1.07
CA ASP A 201 -25.35 7.74 -1.90
C ASP A 201 -23.97 7.87 -2.58
#